data_330c411f1c17e14007decf5ae9b9d87e
#
_entry.id   330c411f1c17e14007decf5ae9b9d87e
#
_cell.length_a   1.000
_cell.length_b   1.000
_cell.length_c   1.000
_cell.angle_alpha   90.00
_cell.angle_beta   90.00
_cell.angle_gamma   90.00
#
_symmetry.space_group_name_H-M   'P 1'
#
loop_
_entity.id
_entity.type
_entity.pdbx_description
1 polymer ?
#
loop_
_entity_poly.entity_id
_entity_poly.type
_entity_poly.pdbx_seq_one_letter_code
_entity_poly.pdbx_strand_id
1 'polypeptide(L)'
;MSPRPRLAVIPALLLVAVTAIWGWTFVVVKDAVVAFPVAAFLAYRFALAVALWTPFLRHLRWRSVLAGSWIGVFMGLAFIVQTVGLHVTLASDTGLITGLFVVLVPAIEWVVFRVRVPRATLIGVGLALLGLLLLVGALPRQLALGDLLVALSAFGFAVQIILVARFSRHHDPVSLTVGQTVSALAIFILAAATPMGGGFPVPSASVLVAIAITASLATALGLFVQVWAQRQLAATTSAIVLLTEPAWAMFFGVWLSGNPFPPIRIAGAALLFATPVFVTLAALRARRPKPAKAEEPEDADFAVAAS
;
A
#
# COMPACT_ATOMS: atom_id res chain seq x y z
N MET A 1 12.51 15.17 -15.30
CA MET A 1 11.66 14.66 -16.40
C MET A 1 10.33 14.22 -15.80
N SER A 2 9.23 14.90 -16.12
CA SER A 2 7.91 14.50 -15.67
C SER A 2 7.44 13.27 -16.46
N PRO A 3 6.93 12.20 -15.81
CA PRO A 3 6.48 11.01 -16.52
C PRO A 3 5.33 11.37 -17.47
N ARG A 4 5.34 10.76 -18.65
CA ARG A 4 4.29 10.92 -19.67
C ARG A 4 2.93 10.43 -19.11
N PRO A 5 1.80 11.10 -19.35
CA PRO A 5 0.51 10.81 -18.68
C PRO A 5 -0.04 9.41 -18.91
N ARG A 6 0.27 8.77 -20.05
CA ARG A 6 -0.09 7.36 -20.31
C ARG A 6 0.64 6.36 -19.40
N LEU A 7 1.79 6.76 -18.83
CA LEU A 7 2.62 5.92 -17.98
C LEU A 7 2.06 5.80 -16.54
N ALA A 8 1.18 6.70 -16.09
CA ALA A 8 0.62 6.65 -14.74
C ALA A 8 -0.53 5.65 -14.57
N VAL A 9 -1.23 5.30 -15.65
CA VAL A 9 -2.37 4.37 -15.60
C VAL A 9 -1.91 2.94 -15.37
N ILE A 10 -0.89 2.49 -16.10
CA ILE A 10 -0.36 1.12 -15.97
C ILE A 10 0.16 0.85 -14.54
N PRO A 11 1.00 1.70 -13.92
CA PRO A 11 1.40 1.53 -12.54
C PRO A 11 0.24 1.47 -11.54
N ALA A 12 -0.79 2.31 -11.73
CA ALA A 12 -1.96 2.29 -10.87
C ALA A 12 -2.74 0.97 -11.02
N LEU A 13 -2.96 0.49 -12.25
CA LEU A 13 -3.65 -0.79 -12.50
C LEU A 13 -2.87 -1.98 -11.93
N LEU A 14 -1.54 -2.01 -12.09
CA LEU A 14 -0.70 -3.06 -11.52
C LEU A 14 -0.74 -3.03 -9.99
N LEU A 15 -0.78 -1.84 -9.40
CA LEU A 15 -0.90 -1.70 -7.94
C LEU A 15 -2.28 -2.15 -7.45
N VAL A 16 -3.37 -1.90 -8.21
CA VAL A 16 -4.71 -2.48 -7.93
C VAL A 16 -4.68 -4.00 -8.04
N ALA A 17 -3.98 -4.57 -9.03
CA ALA A 17 -3.82 -6.03 -9.14
C ALA A 17 -3.07 -6.62 -7.92
N VAL A 18 -2.05 -5.92 -7.43
CA VAL A 18 -1.34 -6.30 -6.20
C VAL A 18 -2.27 -6.26 -5.00
N THR A 19 -3.11 -5.21 -4.85
CA THR A 19 -4.08 -5.15 -3.75
C THR A 19 -5.13 -6.25 -3.84
N ALA A 20 -5.49 -6.71 -5.05
CA ALA A 20 -6.35 -7.89 -5.23
C ALA A 20 -5.66 -9.17 -4.73
N ILE A 21 -4.39 -9.37 -5.06
CA ILE A 21 -3.60 -10.49 -4.54
C ILE A 21 -3.55 -10.43 -3.01
N TRP A 22 -3.25 -9.26 -2.43
CA TRP A 22 -3.17 -9.09 -0.98
C TRP A 22 -4.53 -9.34 -0.31
N GLY A 23 -5.62 -8.78 -0.85
CA GLY A 23 -6.98 -9.05 -0.36
C GLY A 23 -7.36 -10.52 -0.41
N TRP A 24 -7.02 -11.24 -1.48
CA TRP A 24 -7.21 -12.69 -1.57
C TRP A 24 -6.38 -13.45 -0.53
N THR A 25 -5.13 -13.04 -0.29
CA THR A 25 -4.26 -13.71 0.67
C THR A 25 -4.73 -13.59 2.11
N PHE A 26 -5.59 -12.62 2.46
CA PHE A 26 -6.24 -12.60 3.78
C PHE A 26 -7.06 -13.87 4.03
N VAL A 27 -7.78 -14.36 3.03
CA VAL A 27 -8.53 -15.61 3.15
C VAL A 27 -7.58 -16.80 3.30
N VAL A 28 -6.53 -16.86 2.46
CA VAL A 28 -5.52 -17.93 2.49
C VAL A 28 -4.77 -17.97 3.83
N VAL A 29 -4.43 -16.81 4.39
CA VAL A 29 -3.65 -16.71 5.63
C VAL A 29 -4.50 -16.98 6.85
N LYS A 30 -5.79 -16.58 6.84
CA LYS A 30 -6.68 -16.68 8.00
C LYS A 30 -6.68 -18.10 8.58
N ASP A 31 -6.86 -19.12 7.74
CA ASP A 31 -6.91 -20.50 8.18
C ASP A 31 -5.54 -21.03 8.63
N ALA A 32 -4.47 -20.56 7.98
CA ALA A 32 -3.11 -20.96 8.32
C ALA A 32 -2.66 -20.45 9.70
N VAL A 33 -3.03 -19.22 10.08
CA VAL A 33 -2.56 -18.57 11.32
C VAL A 33 -3.43 -18.88 12.55
N VAL A 34 -4.59 -19.51 12.38
CA VAL A 34 -5.41 -19.96 13.51
C VAL A 34 -4.67 -21.02 14.36
N ALA A 35 -3.92 -21.90 13.73
CA ALA A 35 -3.21 -23.00 14.38
C ALA A 35 -1.67 -22.87 14.30
N PHE A 36 -1.15 -21.77 13.76
CA PHE A 36 0.28 -21.60 13.56
C PHE A 36 0.73 -20.21 14.02
N PRO A 37 1.87 -20.07 14.75
CA PRO A 37 2.33 -18.79 15.25
C PRO A 37 2.57 -17.78 14.14
N VAL A 38 1.96 -16.59 14.25
CA VAL A 38 2.01 -15.56 13.20
C VAL A 38 3.43 -15.10 12.90
N ALA A 39 4.27 -14.90 13.93
CA ALA A 39 5.65 -14.48 13.74
C ALA A 39 6.46 -15.53 12.97
N ALA A 40 6.26 -16.81 13.26
CA ALA A 40 6.87 -17.92 12.52
C ALA A 40 6.36 -17.98 11.07
N PHE A 41 5.04 -17.82 10.87
CA PHE A 41 4.46 -17.76 9.53
C PHE A 41 5.09 -16.66 8.68
N LEU A 42 5.22 -15.44 9.24
CA LEU A 42 5.85 -14.31 8.56
C LEU A 42 7.34 -14.57 8.30
N ALA A 43 8.06 -15.18 9.26
CA ALA A 43 9.47 -15.53 9.06
C ALA A 43 9.64 -16.54 7.92
N TYR A 44 8.88 -17.63 7.89
CA TYR A 44 8.95 -18.61 6.79
C TYR A 44 8.53 -18.01 5.44
N ARG A 45 7.45 -17.22 5.42
CA ARG A 45 6.97 -16.51 4.22
C ARG A 45 8.06 -15.59 3.64
N PHE A 46 8.68 -14.77 4.49
CA PHE A 46 9.70 -13.83 4.05
C PHE A 46 11.04 -14.52 3.75
N ALA A 47 11.39 -15.61 4.45
CA ALA A 47 12.55 -16.44 4.12
C ALA A 47 12.43 -17.05 2.72
N LEU A 48 11.26 -17.62 2.39
CA LEU A 48 11.01 -18.15 1.04
C LEU A 48 11.01 -17.02 0.00
N ALA A 49 10.43 -15.85 0.31
CA ALA A 49 10.49 -14.71 -0.60
C ALA A 49 11.93 -14.23 -0.86
N VAL A 50 12.80 -14.20 0.16
CA VAL A 50 14.25 -13.92 -0.02
C VAL A 50 14.90 -15.00 -0.88
N ALA A 51 14.58 -16.27 -0.66
CA ALA A 51 15.11 -17.38 -1.47
C ALA A 51 14.74 -17.24 -2.96
N LEU A 52 13.53 -16.77 -3.28
CA LEU A 52 13.11 -16.51 -4.66
C LEU A 52 13.92 -15.41 -5.37
N TRP A 53 14.58 -14.53 -4.60
CA TRP A 53 15.46 -13.48 -5.14
C TRP A 53 16.90 -13.93 -5.36
N THR A 54 17.28 -15.17 -4.98
CA THR A 54 18.66 -15.69 -5.14
C THR A 54 19.22 -15.60 -6.56
N PRO A 55 18.45 -15.82 -7.66
CA PRO A 55 18.97 -15.67 -9.02
C PRO A 55 19.44 -14.25 -9.35
N PHE A 56 18.96 -13.25 -8.62
CA PHE A 56 19.25 -11.83 -8.86
C PHE A 56 20.36 -11.28 -7.98
N LEU A 57 20.89 -12.04 -7.00
CA LEU A 57 21.87 -11.57 -6.01
C LEU A 57 23.11 -10.94 -6.63
N ARG A 58 23.62 -11.49 -7.75
CA ARG A 58 24.80 -10.97 -8.48
C ARG A 58 24.57 -9.59 -9.12
N HIS A 59 23.31 -9.15 -9.29
CA HIS A 59 22.96 -7.88 -9.89
C HIS A 59 22.56 -6.82 -8.85
N LEU A 60 22.61 -7.15 -7.57
CA LEU A 60 22.19 -6.25 -6.51
C LEU A 60 23.14 -5.06 -6.39
N ARG A 61 22.54 -3.89 -6.20
CA ARG A 61 23.24 -2.64 -5.92
C ARG A 61 23.20 -2.38 -4.43
N TRP A 62 24.34 -2.49 -3.75
CA TRP A 62 24.43 -2.40 -2.28
C TRP A 62 23.76 -1.15 -1.69
N ARG A 63 23.96 0.02 -2.29
CA ARG A 63 23.30 1.26 -1.85
C ARG A 63 21.78 1.17 -1.91
N SER A 64 21.24 0.47 -2.91
CA SER A 64 19.79 0.27 -3.05
C SER A 64 19.28 -0.78 -2.06
N VAL A 65 20.07 -1.81 -1.74
CA VAL A 65 19.74 -2.79 -0.69
C VAL A 65 19.66 -2.09 0.67
N LEU A 66 20.64 -1.24 1.03
CA LEU A 66 20.62 -0.47 2.28
C LEU A 66 19.40 0.47 2.35
N ALA A 67 19.08 1.17 1.26
CA ALA A 67 17.89 2.01 1.21
C ALA A 67 16.61 1.17 1.38
N GLY A 68 16.54 -0.01 0.75
CA GLY A 68 15.47 -0.98 0.91
C GLY A 68 15.35 -1.50 2.35
N SER A 69 16.49 -1.74 3.02
CA SER A 69 16.51 -2.20 4.41
C SER A 69 15.83 -1.22 5.37
N TRP A 70 16.01 0.09 5.20
CA TRP A 70 15.27 1.08 5.97
C TRP A 70 13.76 0.98 5.74
N ILE A 71 13.32 0.78 4.49
CA ILE A 71 11.90 0.56 4.17
C ILE A 71 11.38 -0.69 4.92
N GLY A 72 12.15 -1.78 4.86
CA GLY A 72 11.77 -3.04 5.48
C GLY A 72 11.75 -3.02 7.00
N VAL A 73 12.56 -2.18 7.66
CA VAL A 73 12.49 -1.96 9.11
C VAL A 73 11.12 -1.39 9.48
N PHE A 74 10.68 -0.30 8.84
CA PHE A 74 9.35 0.28 9.11
C PHE A 74 8.22 -0.69 8.79
N MET A 75 8.32 -1.40 7.67
CA MET A 75 7.35 -2.41 7.26
C MET A 75 7.28 -3.58 8.26
N GLY A 76 8.41 -4.15 8.65
CA GLY A 76 8.48 -5.28 9.56
C GLY A 76 7.97 -4.93 10.96
N LEU A 77 8.37 -3.77 11.50
CA LEU A 77 7.86 -3.27 12.77
C LEU A 77 6.35 -3.01 12.71
N ALA A 78 5.86 -2.40 11.62
CA ALA A 78 4.44 -2.17 11.43
C ALA A 78 3.65 -3.49 11.44
N PHE A 79 4.11 -4.53 10.75
CA PHE A 79 3.48 -5.85 10.74
C PHE A 79 3.43 -6.49 12.14
N ILE A 80 4.53 -6.44 12.90
CA ILE A 80 4.56 -7.00 14.27
C ILE A 80 3.59 -6.25 15.18
N VAL A 81 3.68 -4.92 15.20
CA VAL A 81 2.82 -4.08 16.06
C VAL A 81 1.34 -4.24 15.69
N GLN A 82 1.01 -4.31 14.38
CA GLN A 82 -0.33 -4.61 13.90
C GLN A 82 -0.83 -5.95 14.39
N THR A 83 0.02 -6.99 14.30
CA THR A 83 -0.35 -8.33 14.72
C THR A 83 -0.60 -8.42 16.22
N VAL A 84 0.26 -7.78 17.04
CA VAL A 84 0.06 -7.69 18.48
C VAL A 84 -1.25 -6.94 18.80
N GLY A 85 -1.52 -5.83 18.11
CA GLY A 85 -2.76 -5.10 18.26
C GLY A 85 -3.99 -5.92 17.89
N LEU A 86 -3.93 -6.69 16.80
CA LEU A 86 -5.02 -7.55 16.33
C LEU A 86 -5.42 -8.63 17.35
N HIS A 87 -4.50 -9.12 18.18
CA HIS A 87 -4.82 -10.10 19.22
C HIS A 87 -5.76 -9.57 20.31
N VAL A 88 -5.81 -8.24 20.50
CA VAL A 88 -6.58 -7.60 21.58
C VAL A 88 -7.62 -6.60 21.06
N THR A 89 -7.84 -6.55 19.73
CA THR A 89 -8.91 -5.76 19.09
C THR A 89 -9.63 -6.56 18.00
N LEU A 90 -10.72 -6.02 17.45
CA LEU A 90 -11.48 -6.69 16.40
C LEU A 90 -10.76 -6.56 15.04
N ALA A 91 -10.90 -7.59 14.21
CA ALA A 91 -10.32 -7.58 12.85
C ALA A 91 -10.90 -6.43 11.99
N SER A 92 -12.20 -6.09 12.17
CA SER A 92 -12.84 -4.95 11.52
C SER A 92 -12.19 -3.63 11.90
N ASP A 93 -11.90 -3.45 13.20
CA ASP A 93 -11.30 -2.22 13.72
C ASP A 93 -9.84 -2.11 13.27
N THR A 94 -9.12 -3.24 13.26
CA THR A 94 -7.76 -3.33 12.69
C THR A 94 -7.74 -2.87 11.23
N GLY A 95 -8.65 -3.35 10.39
CA GLY A 95 -8.73 -2.96 8.98
C GLY A 95 -9.01 -1.46 8.79
N LEU A 96 -9.95 -0.91 9.59
CA LEU A 96 -10.28 0.51 9.57
C LEU A 96 -9.10 1.37 10.01
N ILE A 97 -8.52 1.05 11.16
CA ILE A 97 -7.45 1.86 11.77
C ILE A 97 -6.18 1.78 10.93
N THR A 98 -5.83 0.60 10.39
CA THR A 98 -4.70 0.48 9.46
C THR A 98 -4.91 1.36 8.22
N GLY A 99 -6.14 1.42 7.69
CA GLY A 99 -6.47 2.25 6.53
C GLY A 99 -6.25 3.76 6.74
N LEU A 100 -6.07 4.22 7.98
CA LEU A 100 -5.70 5.60 8.29
C LEU A 100 -4.36 6.02 7.68
N PHE A 101 -3.52 5.08 7.20
CA PHE A 101 -2.33 5.43 6.44
C PHE A 101 -2.66 6.35 5.24
N VAL A 102 -3.87 6.29 4.67
CA VAL A 102 -4.29 7.13 3.55
C VAL A 102 -4.35 8.62 3.92
N VAL A 103 -4.62 8.92 5.20
CA VAL A 103 -4.59 10.30 5.75
C VAL A 103 -3.19 10.64 6.25
N LEU A 104 -2.50 9.68 6.88
CA LEU A 104 -1.17 9.89 7.44
C LEU A 104 -0.12 10.17 6.35
N VAL A 105 -0.21 9.51 5.18
CA VAL A 105 0.73 9.74 4.08
C VAL A 105 0.75 11.21 3.64
N PRO A 106 -0.36 11.84 3.22
CA PRO A 106 -0.34 13.25 2.83
C PRO A 106 0.01 14.20 4.00
N ALA A 107 -0.37 13.84 5.22
CA ALA A 107 -0.02 14.63 6.41
C ALA A 107 1.50 14.62 6.64
N ILE A 108 2.15 13.46 6.59
CA ILE A 108 3.61 13.34 6.73
C ILE A 108 4.31 14.02 5.55
N GLU A 109 3.82 13.85 4.31
CA GLU A 109 4.38 14.52 3.14
C GLU A 109 4.35 16.05 3.29
N TRP A 110 3.27 16.59 3.84
CA TRP A 110 3.13 18.03 4.07
C TRP A 110 4.01 18.53 5.23
N VAL A 111 3.95 17.87 6.39
CA VAL A 111 4.65 18.34 7.61
C VAL A 111 6.17 18.13 7.50
N VAL A 112 6.61 16.93 7.14
CA VAL A 112 8.04 16.55 7.15
C VAL A 112 8.75 16.99 5.89
N PHE A 113 8.11 16.79 4.74
CA PHE A 113 8.74 17.02 3.44
C PHE A 113 8.27 18.29 2.75
N ARG A 114 7.32 19.03 3.33
CA ARG A 114 6.73 20.28 2.81
C ARG A 114 6.20 20.15 1.39
N VAL A 115 5.75 18.94 1.02
CA VAL A 115 5.13 18.66 -0.28
C VAL A 115 3.67 19.11 -0.25
N ARG A 116 3.28 19.97 -1.18
CA ARG A 116 1.88 20.38 -1.34
C ARG A 116 1.11 19.29 -2.09
N VAL A 117 0.10 18.72 -1.45
CA VAL A 117 -0.78 17.73 -2.07
C VAL A 117 -1.87 18.45 -2.88
N PRO A 118 -2.12 18.08 -4.14
CA PRO A 118 -3.16 18.70 -4.96
C PRO A 118 -4.55 18.54 -4.33
N ARG A 119 -5.42 19.57 -4.46
CA ARG A 119 -6.78 19.56 -3.91
C ARG A 119 -7.59 18.33 -4.34
N ALA A 120 -7.52 17.94 -5.61
CA ALA A 120 -8.20 16.75 -6.11
C ALA A 120 -7.74 15.47 -5.40
N THR A 121 -6.46 15.37 -5.05
CA THR A 121 -5.92 14.23 -4.29
C THR A 121 -6.41 14.25 -2.85
N LEU A 122 -6.53 15.43 -2.21
CA LEU A 122 -7.11 15.55 -0.86
C LEU A 122 -8.60 15.17 -0.84
N ILE A 123 -9.37 15.57 -1.86
CA ILE A 123 -10.74 15.09 -2.05
C ILE A 123 -10.77 13.57 -2.18
N GLY A 124 -9.84 12.99 -2.96
CA GLY A 124 -9.67 11.54 -3.07
C GLY A 124 -9.39 10.87 -1.72
N VAL A 125 -8.56 11.46 -0.87
CA VAL A 125 -8.32 10.95 0.51
C VAL A 125 -9.62 10.92 1.31
N GLY A 126 -10.41 11.99 1.26
CA GLY A 126 -11.72 12.05 1.93
C GLY A 126 -12.71 11.00 1.42
N LEU A 127 -12.79 10.82 0.09
CA LEU A 127 -13.64 9.80 -0.53
C LEU A 127 -13.17 8.37 -0.18
N ALA A 128 -11.86 8.12 -0.17
CA ALA A 128 -11.30 6.84 0.20
C ALA A 128 -11.58 6.50 1.68
N LEU A 129 -11.45 7.48 2.58
CA LEU A 129 -11.79 7.31 3.98
C LEU A 129 -13.29 7.04 4.17
N LEU A 130 -14.16 7.77 3.48
CA LEU A 130 -15.60 7.52 3.49
C LEU A 130 -15.92 6.11 2.98
N GLY A 131 -15.29 5.68 1.88
CA GLY A 131 -15.44 4.33 1.34
C GLY A 131 -15.04 3.26 2.35
N LEU A 132 -13.94 3.47 3.07
CA LEU A 132 -13.49 2.56 4.12
C LEU A 132 -14.46 2.51 5.31
N LEU A 133 -14.97 3.66 5.76
CA LEU A 133 -15.98 3.74 6.83
C LEU A 133 -17.26 2.97 6.46
N LEU A 134 -17.76 3.16 5.23
CA LEU A 134 -18.92 2.44 4.73
C LEU A 134 -18.67 0.93 4.60
N LEU A 135 -17.44 0.54 4.23
CA LEU A 135 -17.05 -0.85 4.09
C LEU A 135 -17.03 -1.58 5.43
N VAL A 136 -16.46 -0.96 6.47
CA VAL A 136 -16.38 -1.52 7.82
C VAL A 136 -17.74 -1.47 8.52
N GLY A 137 -18.50 -0.40 8.31
CA GLY A 137 -19.90 -0.28 8.77
C GLY A 137 -20.06 0.23 10.22
N ALA A 138 -18.99 0.35 11.00
CA ALA A 138 -19.05 0.89 12.35
C ALA A 138 -17.70 1.50 12.76
N LEU A 139 -17.76 2.51 13.62
CA LEU A 139 -16.57 3.03 14.32
C LEU A 139 -16.37 2.23 15.61
N PRO A 140 -15.12 2.05 16.08
CA PRO A 140 -14.86 1.48 17.41
C PRO A 140 -15.63 2.24 18.47
N ARG A 141 -16.37 1.51 19.32
CA ARG A 141 -17.17 2.15 20.39
C ARG A 141 -16.32 2.67 21.54
N GLN A 142 -15.18 2.03 21.78
CA GLN A 142 -14.19 2.42 22.79
C GLN A 142 -12.81 2.11 22.24
N LEU A 143 -11.86 3.03 22.43
CA LEU A 143 -10.47 2.80 22.03
C LEU A 143 -9.79 1.87 23.05
N ALA A 144 -9.39 0.71 22.56
CA ALA A 144 -8.61 -0.28 23.32
C ALA A 144 -7.10 -0.07 23.09
N LEU A 145 -6.27 -0.66 23.95
CA LEU A 145 -4.82 -0.67 23.75
C LEU A 145 -4.43 -1.27 22.39
N GLY A 146 -5.18 -2.28 21.92
CA GLY A 146 -4.99 -2.88 20.59
C GLY A 146 -5.19 -1.87 19.47
N ASP A 147 -6.18 -0.99 19.57
CA ASP A 147 -6.46 0.03 18.56
C ASP A 147 -5.32 1.06 18.46
N LEU A 148 -4.71 1.43 19.59
CA LEU A 148 -3.53 2.29 19.62
C LEU A 148 -2.31 1.63 18.98
N LEU A 149 -2.10 0.34 19.20
CA LEU A 149 -1.04 -0.42 18.53
C LEU A 149 -1.28 -0.50 17.03
N VAL A 150 -2.51 -0.75 16.60
CA VAL A 150 -2.87 -0.73 15.17
C VAL A 150 -2.69 0.66 14.56
N ALA A 151 -3.04 1.73 15.26
CA ALA A 151 -2.79 3.10 14.79
C ALA A 151 -1.28 3.39 14.63
N LEU A 152 -0.45 2.89 15.56
CA LEU A 152 1.00 2.98 15.43
C LEU A 152 1.51 2.19 14.21
N SER A 153 0.92 1.03 13.92
CA SER A 153 1.25 0.27 12.70
C SER A 153 0.86 1.03 11.43
N ALA A 154 -0.30 1.70 11.41
CA ALA A 154 -0.72 2.55 10.29
C ALA A 154 0.29 3.67 10.00
N PHE A 155 0.88 4.25 11.05
CA PHE A 155 1.98 5.21 10.90
C PHE A 155 3.21 4.55 10.27
N GLY A 156 3.62 3.36 10.72
CA GLY A 156 4.73 2.61 10.13
C GLY A 156 4.52 2.29 8.64
N PHE A 157 3.30 1.87 8.26
CA PHE A 157 2.95 1.65 6.85
C PHE A 157 2.93 2.96 6.04
N ALA A 158 2.44 4.07 6.62
CA ALA A 158 2.49 5.37 5.95
C ALA A 158 3.94 5.78 5.66
N VAL A 159 4.86 5.62 6.62
CA VAL A 159 6.29 5.88 6.42
C VAL A 159 6.86 4.95 5.34
N GLN A 160 6.54 3.64 5.37
CA GLN A 160 6.96 2.68 4.35
C GLN A 160 6.51 3.14 2.94
N ILE A 161 5.24 3.50 2.75
CA ILE A 161 4.71 3.97 1.47
C ILE A 161 5.48 5.20 0.97
N ILE A 162 5.75 6.17 1.85
CA ILE A 162 6.50 7.39 1.51
C ILE A 162 7.95 7.06 1.12
N LEU A 163 8.62 6.21 1.89
CA LEU A 163 10.01 5.82 1.62
C LEU A 163 10.12 5.05 0.29
N VAL A 164 9.19 4.12 0.01
CA VAL A 164 9.13 3.43 -1.28
C VAL A 164 8.98 4.44 -2.42
N ALA A 165 8.03 5.37 -2.35
CA ALA A 165 7.80 6.36 -3.40
C ALA A 165 8.99 7.30 -3.63
N ARG A 166 9.80 7.57 -2.58
CA ARG A 166 10.98 8.43 -2.67
C ARG A 166 12.21 7.67 -3.14
N PHE A 167 12.50 6.53 -2.53
CA PHE A 167 13.73 5.79 -2.81
C PHE A 167 13.68 5.07 -4.16
N SER A 168 12.51 4.57 -4.58
CA SER A 168 12.36 3.89 -5.86
C SER A 168 12.72 4.75 -7.08
N ARG A 169 12.68 6.08 -6.95
CA ARG A 169 13.05 7.00 -8.04
C ARG A 169 14.56 7.04 -8.32
N HIS A 170 15.38 6.74 -7.32
CA HIS A 170 16.84 6.88 -7.36
C HIS A 170 17.57 5.56 -7.19
N HIS A 171 16.85 4.50 -6.85
CA HIS A 171 17.40 3.18 -6.55
C HIS A 171 16.83 2.12 -7.49
N ASP A 172 17.58 1.02 -7.61
CA ASP A 172 17.15 -0.14 -8.38
C ASP A 172 15.98 -0.86 -7.69
N PRO A 173 14.84 -1.11 -8.38
CA PRO A 173 13.65 -1.71 -7.78
C PRO A 173 13.88 -3.11 -7.20
N VAL A 174 14.66 -3.96 -7.87
CA VAL A 174 14.98 -5.31 -7.38
C VAL A 174 15.75 -5.23 -6.07
N SER A 175 16.81 -4.43 -6.06
CA SER A 175 17.66 -4.26 -4.87
C SER A 175 16.91 -3.63 -3.68
N LEU A 176 16.00 -2.67 -3.94
CA LEU A 176 15.12 -2.11 -2.92
C LEU A 176 14.19 -3.19 -2.34
N THR A 177 13.58 -4.00 -3.22
CA THR A 177 12.67 -5.07 -2.79
C THR A 177 13.40 -6.13 -1.97
N VAL A 178 14.59 -6.52 -2.38
CA VAL A 178 15.42 -7.46 -1.61
C VAL A 178 15.78 -6.88 -0.25
N GLY A 179 16.25 -5.64 -0.19
CA GLY A 179 16.60 -4.97 1.06
C GLY A 179 15.44 -4.92 2.05
N GLN A 180 14.24 -4.50 1.60
CA GLN A 180 13.07 -4.44 2.48
C GLN A 180 12.60 -5.84 2.92
N THR A 181 12.72 -6.86 2.06
CA THR A 181 12.31 -8.22 2.40
C THR A 181 13.26 -8.85 3.43
N VAL A 182 14.58 -8.65 3.26
CA VAL A 182 15.61 -9.19 4.18
C VAL A 182 15.52 -8.54 5.56
N SER A 183 15.36 -7.22 5.65
CA SER A 183 15.29 -6.56 6.96
C SER A 183 13.97 -6.86 7.69
N ALA A 184 12.85 -6.98 6.97
CA ALA A 184 11.60 -7.45 7.57
C ALA A 184 11.71 -8.91 8.04
N LEU A 185 12.35 -9.78 7.26
CA LEU A 185 12.65 -11.16 7.68
C LEU A 185 13.43 -11.19 8.99
N ALA A 186 14.46 -10.38 9.12
CA ALA A 186 15.25 -10.33 10.36
C ALA A 186 14.37 -9.96 11.58
N ILE A 187 13.45 -9.00 11.42
CA ILE A 187 12.49 -8.61 12.47
C ILE A 187 11.56 -9.78 12.81
N PHE A 188 11.04 -10.50 11.81
CA PHE A 188 10.15 -11.63 12.06
C PHE A 188 10.85 -12.82 12.71
N ILE A 189 12.10 -13.10 12.33
CA ILE A 189 12.93 -14.11 13.01
C ILE A 189 13.13 -13.74 14.47
N LEU A 190 13.51 -12.49 14.76
CA LEU A 190 13.67 -12.01 16.12
C LEU A 190 12.37 -12.11 16.92
N ALA A 191 11.24 -11.71 16.32
CA ALA A 191 9.94 -11.81 16.96
C ALA A 191 9.55 -13.26 17.24
N ALA A 192 9.73 -14.18 16.27
CA ALA A 192 9.43 -15.59 16.43
C ALA A 192 10.31 -16.27 17.51
N ALA A 193 11.55 -15.83 17.65
CA ALA A 193 12.49 -16.35 18.67
C ALA A 193 12.14 -15.90 20.10
N THR A 194 11.24 -14.93 20.29
CA THR A 194 10.78 -14.54 21.64
C THR A 194 9.84 -15.58 22.24
N PRO A 195 9.71 -15.67 23.57
CA PRO A 195 8.73 -16.57 24.21
C PRO A 195 7.30 -16.34 23.73
N MET A 196 6.91 -15.10 23.40
CA MET A 196 5.59 -14.75 22.88
C MET A 196 5.43 -15.08 21.39
N GLY A 197 6.52 -15.25 20.65
CA GLY A 197 6.51 -15.48 19.21
C GLY A 197 6.20 -16.92 18.79
N GLY A 198 6.19 -17.88 19.73
CA GLY A 198 5.84 -19.28 19.49
C GLY A 198 6.93 -20.13 18.82
N GLY A 199 8.16 -19.60 18.66
CA GLY A 199 9.28 -20.33 18.07
C GLY A 199 9.12 -20.61 16.57
N PHE A 200 9.72 -21.72 16.11
CA PHE A 200 9.71 -22.16 14.72
C PHE A 200 9.17 -23.60 14.61
N PRO A 201 7.86 -23.82 14.83
CA PRO A 201 7.28 -25.14 14.68
C PRO A 201 7.33 -25.61 13.22
N VAL A 202 7.28 -26.91 12.99
CA VAL A 202 7.22 -27.49 11.64
C VAL A 202 5.85 -27.20 11.03
N PRO A 203 5.77 -26.53 9.86
CA PRO A 203 4.50 -26.23 9.22
C PRO A 203 3.79 -27.49 8.71
N SER A 204 2.48 -27.57 8.84
CA SER A 204 1.67 -28.57 8.16
C SER A 204 1.65 -28.34 6.63
N ALA A 205 1.20 -29.33 5.85
CA ALA A 205 1.12 -29.19 4.39
C ALA A 205 0.25 -28.00 3.97
N SER A 206 -0.86 -27.74 4.63
CA SER A 206 -1.74 -26.60 4.35
C SER A 206 -1.04 -25.25 4.63
N VAL A 207 -0.30 -25.17 5.74
CA VAL A 207 0.48 -23.97 6.09
C VAL A 207 1.62 -23.76 5.10
N LEU A 208 2.30 -24.82 4.63
CA LEU A 208 3.34 -24.73 3.61
C LEU A 208 2.79 -24.18 2.28
N VAL A 209 1.61 -24.64 1.86
CA VAL A 209 0.93 -24.09 0.66
C VAL A 209 0.61 -22.61 0.83
N ALA A 210 0.07 -22.22 1.99
CA ALA A 210 -0.19 -20.80 2.28
C ALA A 210 1.10 -19.96 2.28
N ILE A 211 2.20 -20.48 2.85
CA ILE A 211 3.52 -19.84 2.81
C ILE A 211 3.99 -19.70 1.36
N ALA A 212 3.92 -20.76 0.54
CA ALA A 212 4.38 -20.73 -0.84
C ALA A 212 3.63 -19.70 -1.68
N ILE A 213 2.29 -19.68 -1.60
CA ILE A 213 1.44 -18.71 -2.30
C ILE A 213 1.77 -17.28 -1.85
N THR A 214 1.80 -17.05 -0.54
CA THR A 214 1.99 -15.69 -0.02
C THR A 214 3.41 -15.18 -0.18
N ALA A 215 4.42 -16.04 -0.10
CA ALA A 215 5.81 -15.70 -0.35
C ALA A 215 6.04 -15.28 -1.82
N SER A 216 5.50 -16.07 -2.77
CA SER A 216 5.70 -15.80 -4.19
C SER A 216 4.86 -14.63 -4.70
N LEU A 217 3.54 -14.68 -4.51
CA LEU A 217 2.63 -13.70 -5.11
C LEU A 217 2.52 -12.42 -4.27
N ALA A 218 2.29 -12.54 -2.97
CA ALA A 218 2.04 -11.36 -2.16
C ALA A 218 3.33 -10.67 -1.69
N THR A 219 4.41 -11.42 -1.42
CA THR A 219 5.66 -10.84 -0.93
C THR A 219 6.64 -10.57 -2.07
N ALA A 220 7.17 -11.58 -2.75
CA ALA A 220 8.20 -11.34 -3.77
C ALA A 220 7.65 -10.51 -4.94
N LEU A 221 6.58 -10.97 -5.60
CA LEU A 221 5.98 -10.25 -6.73
C LEU A 221 5.28 -8.96 -6.27
N GLY A 222 4.46 -9.03 -5.23
CA GLY A 222 3.65 -7.90 -4.77
C GLY A 222 4.49 -6.71 -4.33
N LEU A 223 5.52 -6.92 -3.50
CA LEU A 223 6.43 -5.84 -3.07
C LEU A 223 7.26 -5.29 -4.23
N PHE A 224 7.71 -6.14 -5.16
CA PHE A 224 8.41 -5.67 -6.36
C PHE A 224 7.53 -4.77 -7.22
N VAL A 225 6.30 -5.21 -7.52
CA VAL A 225 5.34 -4.41 -8.30
C VAL A 225 4.99 -3.12 -7.56
N GLN A 226 4.82 -3.15 -6.24
CA GLN A 226 4.62 -1.96 -5.43
C GLN A 226 5.78 -0.96 -5.61
N VAL A 227 7.02 -1.40 -5.44
CA VAL A 227 8.22 -0.56 -5.61
C VAL A 227 8.28 0.02 -7.03
N TRP A 228 8.05 -0.82 -8.04
CA TRP A 228 8.06 -0.41 -9.43
C TRP A 228 6.96 0.60 -9.76
N ALA A 229 5.74 0.37 -9.27
CA ALA A 229 4.60 1.27 -9.49
C ALA A 229 4.79 2.61 -8.78
N GLN A 230 5.22 2.58 -7.52
CA GLN A 230 5.45 3.79 -6.72
C GLN A 230 6.63 4.64 -7.22
N ARG A 231 7.52 4.09 -8.03
CA ARG A 231 8.52 4.88 -8.76
C ARG A 231 7.89 5.94 -9.67
N GLN A 232 6.68 5.69 -10.14
CA GLN A 232 5.97 6.51 -11.12
C GLN A 232 4.76 7.25 -10.51
N LEU A 233 4.32 6.82 -9.33
CA LEU A 233 3.19 7.42 -8.60
C LEU A 233 3.68 8.29 -7.44
N ALA A 234 2.88 9.29 -7.06
CA ALA A 234 3.09 10.00 -5.80
C ALA A 234 2.69 9.11 -4.60
N ALA A 235 3.31 9.32 -3.43
CA ALA A 235 3.03 8.51 -2.25
C ALA A 235 1.54 8.56 -1.87
N THR A 236 0.93 9.75 -1.83
CA THR A 236 -0.49 9.91 -1.52
C THR A 236 -1.39 9.20 -2.55
N THR A 237 -1.07 9.26 -3.86
CA THR A 237 -1.83 8.52 -4.89
C THR A 237 -1.70 7.02 -4.67
N SER A 238 -0.51 6.54 -4.35
CA SER A 238 -0.27 5.13 -4.04
C SER A 238 -1.04 4.68 -2.81
N ALA A 239 -1.10 5.50 -1.75
CA ALA A 239 -1.88 5.20 -0.56
C ALA A 239 -3.39 5.04 -0.87
N ILE A 240 -3.94 5.91 -1.74
CA ILE A 240 -5.33 5.79 -2.19
C ILE A 240 -5.57 4.48 -2.96
N VAL A 241 -4.64 4.10 -3.84
CA VAL A 241 -4.74 2.83 -4.59
C VAL A 241 -4.62 1.63 -3.64
N LEU A 242 -3.66 1.66 -2.71
CA LEU A 242 -3.44 0.59 -1.74
C LEU A 242 -4.66 0.38 -0.83
N LEU A 243 -5.44 1.42 -0.55
CA LEU A 243 -6.67 1.32 0.25
C LEU A 243 -7.80 0.53 -0.47
N THR A 244 -7.63 0.09 -1.71
CA THR A 244 -8.56 -0.85 -2.36
C THR A 244 -8.43 -2.29 -1.83
N GLU A 245 -7.35 -2.62 -1.11
CA GLU A 245 -7.11 -3.95 -0.54
C GLU A 245 -8.25 -4.46 0.36
N PRO A 246 -8.80 -3.68 1.33
CA PRO A 246 -9.95 -4.11 2.12
C PRO A 246 -11.19 -4.44 1.29
N ALA A 247 -11.42 -3.74 0.17
CA ALA A 247 -12.53 -4.03 -0.72
C ALA A 247 -12.35 -5.37 -1.43
N TRP A 248 -11.12 -5.70 -1.84
CA TRP A 248 -10.79 -7.00 -2.39
C TRP A 248 -10.90 -8.11 -1.34
N ALA A 249 -10.39 -7.88 -0.12
CA ALA A 249 -10.50 -8.84 0.99
C ALA A 249 -11.97 -9.17 1.28
N MET A 250 -12.85 -8.16 1.26
CA MET A 250 -14.28 -8.37 1.39
C MET A 250 -14.85 -9.16 0.22
N PHE A 251 -14.52 -8.80 -1.02
CA PHE A 251 -14.99 -9.51 -2.21
C PHE A 251 -14.65 -11.01 -2.15
N PHE A 252 -13.39 -11.33 -1.88
CA PHE A 252 -12.96 -12.73 -1.76
C PHE A 252 -13.55 -13.44 -0.53
N GLY A 253 -13.72 -12.73 0.59
CA GLY A 253 -14.36 -13.27 1.79
C GLY A 253 -15.83 -13.66 1.54
N VAL A 254 -16.58 -12.87 0.76
CA VAL A 254 -17.95 -13.20 0.35
C VAL A 254 -17.95 -14.37 -0.62
N TRP A 255 -17.14 -14.28 -1.66
CA TRP A 255 -17.13 -15.27 -2.75
C TRP A 255 -16.64 -16.65 -2.30
N LEU A 256 -15.61 -16.71 -1.46
CA LEU A 256 -15.01 -17.99 -1.03
C LEU A 256 -15.60 -18.53 0.28
N SER A 257 -16.09 -17.65 1.17
CA SER A 257 -16.58 -18.04 2.50
C SER A 257 -18.08 -17.85 2.70
N GLY A 258 -18.82 -17.37 1.68
CA GLY A 258 -20.27 -17.17 1.74
C GLY A 258 -20.73 -16.12 2.75
N ASN A 259 -19.87 -15.17 3.12
CA ASN A 259 -20.22 -14.13 4.08
C ASN A 259 -21.35 -13.24 3.56
N PRO A 260 -22.28 -12.71 4.41
CA PRO A 260 -23.33 -11.82 3.99
C PRO A 260 -22.75 -10.49 3.45
N PHE A 261 -23.42 -9.95 2.43
CA PHE A 261 -22.98 -8.76 1.71
C PHE A 261 -23.98 -7.60 1.85
N PRO A 262 -23.96 -6.85 2.95
CA PRO A 262 -24.88 -5.73 3.12
C PRO A 262 -24.68 -4.64 2.06
N PRO A 263 -25.75 -4.04 1.51
CA PRO A 263 -25.68 -3.02 0.46
C PRO A 263 -24.75 -1.85 0.79
N ILE A 264 -24.69 -1.44 2.06
CA ILE A 264 -23.83 -0.35 2.52
C ILE A 264 -22.33 -0.65 2.29
N ARG A 265 -21.92 -1.92 2.46
CA ARG A 265 -20.54 -2.35 2.21
C ARG A 265 -20.22 -2.38 0.73
N ILE A 266 -21.20 -2.69 -0.13
CA ILE A 266 -21.06 -2.58 -1.59
C ILE A 266 -20.76 -1.14 -1.99
N ALA A 267 -21.52 -0.18 -1.45
CA ALA A 267 -21.28 1.24 -1.71
C ALA A 267 -19.89 1.67 -1.25
N GLY A 268 -19.43 1.21 -0.09
CA GLY A 268 -18.08 1.45 0.40
C GLY A 268 -17.00 0.90 -0.53
N ALA A 269 -17.12 -0.36 -0.96
CA ALA A 269 -16.19 -0.97 -1.90
C ALA A 269 -16.18 -0.26 -3.26
N ALA A 270 -17.35 0.07 -3.81
CA ALA A 270 -17.47 0.81 -5.06
C ALA A 270 -16.78 2.18 -4.97
N LEU A 271 -16.92 2.89 -3.84
CA LEU A 271 -16.26 4.17 -3.61
C LEU A 271 -14.73 4.00 -3.52
N LEU A 272 -14.24 2.96 -2.85
CA LEU A 272 -12.80 2.65 -2.80
C LEU A 272 -12.20 2.38 -4.18
N PHE A 273 -12.92 1.69 -5.08
CA PHE A 273 -12.45 1.48 -6.45
C PHE A 273 -12.60 2.71 -7.35
N ALA A 274 -13.64 3.52 -7.15
CA ALA A 274 -13.85 4.75 -7.94
C ALA A 274 -12.81 5.84 -7.61
N THR A 275 -12.34 5.91 -6.36
CA THR A 275 -11.44 6.97 -5.89
C THR A 275 -10.08 7.00 -6.61
N PRO A 276 -9.35 5.90 -6.80
CA PRO A 276 -8.11 5.89 -7.59
C PRO A 276 -8.33 6.36 -9.04
N VAL A 277 -9.44 5.98 -9.64
CA VAL A 277 -9.82 6.41 -11.00
C VAL A 277 -10.02 7.92 -11.03
N PHE A 278 -10.80 8.47 -10.08
CA PHE A 278 -11.03 9.91 -9.94
C PHE A 278 -9.71 10.68 -9.80
N VAL A 279 -8.83 10.28 -8.87
CA VAL A 279 -7.55 10.96 -8.63
C VAL A 279 -6.64 10.88 -9.84
N THR A 280 -6.59 9.74 -10.51
CA THR A 280 -5.78 9.55 -11.73
C THR A 280 -6.29 10.44 -12.87
N LEU A 281 -7.59 10.47 -13.12
CA LEU A 281 -8.20 11.32 -14.15
C LEU A 281 -8.02 12.81 -13.84
N ALA A 282 -8.17 13.22 -12.58
CA ALA A 282 -7.93 14.60 -12.16
C ALA A 282 -6.47 15.02 -12.39
N ALA A 283 -5.52 14.13 -12.07
CA ALA A 283 -4.09 14.38 -12.34
C ALA A 283 -3.77 14.50 -13.84
N LEU A 284 -4.43 13.71 -14.68
CA LEU A 284 -4.27 13.77 -16.14
C LEU A 284 -4.85 15.08 -16.70
N ARG A 285 -6.01 15.53 -16.22
CA ARG A 285 -6.64 16.80 -16.62
C ARG A 285 -5.80 18.03 -16.23
N ALA A 286 -5.25 18.02 -15.02
CA ALA A 286 -4.42 19.12 -14.51
C ALA A 286 -3.11 19.30 -15.30
N ARG A 287 -2.66 18.30 -16.07
CA ARG A 287 -1.43 18.34 -16.89
C ARG A 287 -1.69 18.71 -18.34
N ARG A 288 -2.95 18.91 -18.78
CA ARG A 288 -3.22 19.41 -20.13
C ARG A 288 -2.70 20.85 -20.24
N PRO A 289 -1.94 21.21 -21.30
CA PRO A 289 -1.54 22.58 -21.53
C PRO A 289 -2.81 23.45 -21.57
N LYS A 290 -2.81 24.57 -20.86
CA LYS A 290 -3.83 25.59 -21.10
C LYS A 290 -3.77 25.93 -22.58
N PRO A 291 -4.93 26.01 -23.30
CA PRO A 291 -4.93 26.55 -24.64
C PRO A 291 -4.19 27.90 -24.59
N ALA A 292 -3.24 28.10 -25.50
CA ALA A 292 -2.59 29.39 -25.67
C ALA A 292 -3.72 30.46 -25.78
N LYS A 293 -3.68 31.48 -24.95
CA LYS A 293 -4.54 32.64 -25.19
C LYS A 293 -4.34 33.01 -26.64
N ALA A 294 -5.42 33.01 -27.42
CA ALA A 294 -5.37 33.62 -28.76
C ALA A 294 -4.78 35.01 -28.55
N GLU A 295 -3.62 35.27 -29.14
CA GLU A 295 -3.12 36.61 -29.25
C GLU A 295 -4.20 37.39 -30.00
N GLU A 296 -4.84 38.35 -29.33
CA GLU A 296 -5.67 39.34 -30.02
C GLU A 296 -4.75 39.99 -31.08
N PRO A 297 -5.20 40.09 -32.35
CA PRO A 297 -4.41 40.70 -33.36
C PRO A 297 -4.18 42.17 -32.97
N GLU A 298 -2.93 42.55 -32.77
CA GLU A 298 -2.44 43.90 -32.49
C GLU A 298 -2.43 44.78 -33.78
N ASP A 299 -3.43 44.61 -34.63
CA ASP A 299 -3.55 45.30 -35.90
C ASP A 299 -4.89 46.04 -36.03
N ALA A 300 -5.06 47.13 -35.30
CA ALA A 300 -6.12 48.10 -35.59
C ALA A 300 -5.77 49.59 -35.35
N ASP A 301 -4.49 49.95 -35.30
CA ASP A 301 -4.12 51.38 -35.10
C ASP A 301 -3.12 51.94 -36.12
N PHE A 302 -3.10 51.44 -37.36
CA PHE A 302 -2.30 52.05 -38.44
C PHE A 302 -3.12 52.51 -39.64
N ALA A 303 -4.25 53.18 -39.43
CA ALA A 303 -5.02 53.75 -40.54
C ALA A 303 -5.71 55.06 -40.21
N VAL A 304 -5.11 55.97 -39.44
CA VAL A 304 -5.57 57.38 -39.38
C VAL A 304 -4.34 58.28 -39.17
N ALA A 305 -3.44 58.38 -40.15
CA ALA A 305 -2.49 59.48 -40.27
C ALA A 305 -1.99 59.67 -41.73
N ALA A 306 -2.92 59.81 -42.70
CA ALA A 306 -2.60 60.29 -44.01
C ALA A 306 -3.89 60.80 -44.71
N SER A 307 -4.37 61.97 -44.28
CA SER A 307 -5.19 62.84 -45.12
C SER A 307 -5.07 64.28 -44.66
#